data_ff70c1c78aed3b1885e043eae73a082b
#
_entry.id   ff70c1c78aed3b1885e043eae73a082b
#
_cell.length_a   1.000
_cell.length_b   1.000
_cell.length_c   1.000
_cell.angle_alpha   90.00
_cell.angle_beta   90.00
_cell.angle_gamma   90.00
#
_symmetry.space_group_name_H-M   'P 1'
#
loop_
_entity.id
_entity.type
_entity.pdbx_description
1 polymer ?
#
loop_
_entity_poly.entity_id
_entity_poly.type
_entity_poly.pdbx_seq_one_letter_code
_entity_poly.pdbx_strand_id
1 'polypeptide(L)'
;MRTLSAAHGGASPVGRIVTTAAGTGRNARGIAPGERARTTRIALGVAAVAVLLVAWLAPPETRSGAVATLDAVAFGADTPLALRMLVIALATLVSEDATCIATGLLVAQGRIGFGPGVVACFVGIVVGDLLLFAAGRTLGRRVLATGPMRSRIAPASLEHASAWLERRGPVVILLSRFTPGMRLPTYVAAGLLRTRALVFAGWFAVAAALWTPAVVALARHTGAGLDATLGRGSWAALAVAGVALLVALRALPPLLTHRGRRLAVGRWRRLRRWEFWPLPVFYLPIAAYVAMLAVRYRSLTLPTAVNPAIPGGGFAGESKLDILHGLAAGSPEFTLRAIGLPGHLPADERVARADAFVTRERLDWPVVLKPDVGERGAGVVFPRSRDELAAAIAATDADAILQEHAPGLEFGIFHFRYPGDVHGRIFSITEKILPTVTGDGRRTVEELILDDERAVCMARTHLARFADRRDEVLPAGQVLPLVEVGTHSRGAVFRDGGWARTPALEAAIDGISRRYDGFFFGRYDVRVPCVGDLTAGHGFRIVELNGLTAEATHVYHPGTPLRAAYRVLFEQWRIAFAIAAENRARGAKPATLRELARLVRRARRRRREGDPNVVEST
;
A
#
# COMPACT_ATOMS: atom_id res chain seq x y z
N MET A 1 8.43 -4.56 -73.57
CA MET A 1 8.84 -3.16 -73.77
C MET A 1 8.76 -2.43 -72.41
N ARG A 2 9.94 -2.08 -71.94
CA ARG A 2 10.27 -0.99 -70.96
C ARG A 2 9.44 -0.87 -69.70
N THR A 3 9.98 -1.30 -68.51
CA THR A 3 10.92 -0.65 -67.58
C THR A 3 10.42 0.69 -67.02
N LEU A 4 10.33 0.66 -65.65
CA LEU A 4 10.82 1.62 -64.63
C LEU A 4 10.03 1.34 -63.37
N SER A 5 10.58 0.70 -62.35
CA SER A 5 11.53 1.12 -61.32
C SER A 5 11.17 2.49 -60.69
N ALA A 6 10.68 2.41 -59.48
CA ALA A 6 11.06 3.37 -58.42
C ALA A 6 10.60 2.81 -57.06
N ALA A 7 11.56 2.51 -56.24
CA ALA A 7 11.45 2.24 -54.85
C ALA A 7 11.04 3.50 -54.07
N HIS A 8 10.15 3.35 -53.09
CA HIS A 8 10.15 4.24 -51.93
C HIS A 8 9.91 3.38 -50.70
N GLY A 9 11.00 3.03 -50.05
CA GLY A 9 11.04 2.54 -48.69
C GLY A 9 10.65 3.68 -47.73
N GLY A 10 9.53 3.52 -47.09
CA GLY A 10 9.11 4.29 -45.92
C GLY A 10 9.41 3.49 -44.67
N ALA A 11 10.62 3.61 -44.14
CA ALA A 11 10.97 3.07 -42.85
C ALA A 11 10.24 3.86 -41.76
N SER A 12 9.41 3.17 -41.04
CA SER A 12 8.80 3.61 -39.79
C SER A 12 9.91 3.89 -38.75
N PRO A 13 9.93 5.03 -38.06
CA PRO A 13 10.89 5.29 -37.01
C PRO A 13 10.42 4.66 -35.69
N VAL A 14 10.60 3.35 -35.56
CA VAL A 14 10.58 2.65 -34.27
C VAL A 14 12.03 2.25 -33.97
N GLY A 15 12.76 3.17 -33.41
CA GLY A 15 14.12 2.87 -33.05
C GLY A 15 14.88 4.11 -32.60
N ARG A 16 14.78 4.43 -31.30
CA ARG A 16 15.78 5.02 -30.44
C ARG A 16 15.17 5.68 -29.22
N ILE A 17 14.78 4.91 -28.25
CA ILE A 17 14.77 5.30 -26.84
C ILE A 17 15.32 4.09 -26.07
N VAL A 18 16.59 3.88 -26.12
CA VAL A 18 17.29 3.03 -25.16
C VAL A 18 18.69 3.58 -25.04
N THR A 19 19.09 3.68 -23.85
CA THR A 19 20.39 3.92 -23.28
C THR A 19 20.44 5.22 -22.50
N THR A 20 19.78 5.19 -21.34
CA THR A 20 20.32 5.72 -20.08
C THR A 20 19.40 5.23 -18.94
N ALA A 21 19.54 3.97 -18.58
CA ALA A 21 19.00 3.45 -17.32
C ALA A 21 19.87 2.30 -16.81
N ALA A 22 21.19 2.50 -16.80
CA ALA A 22 22.05 1.85 -15.85
C ALA A 22 22.02 2.69 -14.58
N GLY A 23 21.00 2.49 -13.76
CA GLY A 23 20.81 3.24 -12.53
C GLY A 23 19.64 2.67 -11.74
N THR A 24 19.97 1.76 -10.82
CA THR A 24 19.17 1.43 -9.65
C THR A 24 17.83 0.74 -9.90
N GLY A 25 17.85 -0.58 -9.81
CA GLY A 25 16.70 -1.38 -9.42
C GLY A 25 16.18 -0.98 -8.04
N ARG A 26 15.59 0.21 -7.92
CA ARG A 26 14.88 0.67 -6.74
C ARG A 26 13.42 0.85 -7.13
N ASN A 27 12.60 0.08 -6.45
CA ASN A 27 11.22 0.38 -6.15
C ASN A 27 10.11 -0.39 -6.84
N ALA A 28 9.76 -1.47 -6.19
CA ALA A 28 8.36 -1.70 -5.90
C ALA A 28 8.18 -1.72 -4.36
N ARG A 29 8.33 -0.56 -3.71
CA ARG A 29 7.97 -0.43 -2.28
C ARG A 29 6.47 -0.60 -2.16
N GLY A 30 6.01 -1.81 -1.82
CA GLY A 30 4.77 -1.99 -1.09
C GLY A 30 4.79 -1.06 0.11
N ILE A 31 3.65 -0.51 0.51
CA ILE A 31 3.48 0.36 1.69
C ILE A 31 4.21 -0.30 2.85
N ALA A 32 5.36 0.29 3.22
CA ALA A 32 6.18 -0.22 4.29
C ALA A 32 5.32 -0.34 5.57
N PRO A 33 5.49 -1.40 6.38
CA PRO A 33 4.82 -1.52 7.69
C PRO A 33 4.99 -0.27 8.55
N GLY A 34 6.07 0.50 8.35
CA GLY A 34 6.31 1.78 8.99
C GLY A 34 5.32 2.89 8.65
N GLU A 35 4.66 2.88 7.48
CA GLU A 35 3.65 3.91 7.17
C GLU A 35 2.30 3.66 7.83
N ARG A 36 1.91 2.39 8.04
CA ARG A 36 0.75 2.06 8.89
C ARG A 36 1.04 2.37 10.35
N ALA A 37 2.24 2.03 10.84
CA ALA A 37 2.70 2.42 12.16
C ALA A 37 2.82 3.94 12.30
N ARG A 38 3.13 4.66 11.24
CA ARG A 38 3.27 6.12 11.22
C ARG A 38 1.92 6.84 11.24
N THR A 39 0.94 6.42 10.44
CA THR A 39 -0.44 6.95 10.51
C THR A 39 -1.09 6.62 11.84
N THR A 40 -0.87 5.42 12.36
CA THR A 40 -1.37 5.02 13.69
C THR A 40 -0.63 5.78 14.80
N ARG A 41 0.70 5.98 14.70
CA ARG A 41 1.46 6.76 15.70
C ARG A 41 1.18 8.26 15.63
N ILE A 42 0.95 8.82 14.43
CA ILE A 42 0.48 10.21 14.30
C ILE A 42 -0.94 10.35 14.85
N ALA A 43 -1.83 9.40 14.56
CA ALA A 43 -3.17 9.36 15.14
C ALA A 43 -3.14 9.15 16.65
N LEU A 44 -2.26 8.28 17.16
CA LEU A 44 -2.03 8.10 18.60
C LEU A 44 -1.36 9.33 19.23
N GLY A 45 -0.42 9.98 18.54
CA GLY A 45 0.18 11.23 19.01
C GLY A 45 -0.82 12.39 19.04
N VAL A 46 -1.67 12.52 18.02
CA VAL A 46 -2.79 13.48 18.00
C VAL A 46 -3.83 13.12 19.06
N ALA A 47 -4.14 11.85 19.25
CA ALA A 47 -5.04 11.37 20.29
C ALA A 47 -4.43 11.60 21.69
N ALA A 48 -3.15 11.34 21.90
CA ALA A 48 -2.47 11.62 23.17
C ALA A 48 -2.41 13.12 23.47
N VAL A 49 -2.14 13.96 22.47
CA VAL A 49 -2.19 15.43 22.62
C VAL A 49 -3.63 15.90 22.83
N ALA A 50 -4.62 15.30 22.15
CA ALA A 50 -6.03 15.58 22.39
C ALA A 50 -6.46 15.15 23.80
N VAL A 51 -6.02 13.99 24.27
CA VAL A 51 -6.27 13.49 25.63
C VAL A 51 -5.60 14.41 26.66
N LEU A 52 -4.36 14.83 26.43
CA LEU A 52 -3.68 15.81 27.31
C LEU A 52 -4.36 17.17 27.29
N LEU A 53 -4.84 17.64 26.14
CA LEU A 53 -5.62 18.86 25.99
C LEU A 53 -6.97 18.76 26.71
N VAL A 54 -7.68 17.65 26.53
CA VAL A 54 -8.93 17.34 27.23
C VAL A 54 -8.70 17.25 28.74
N ALA A 55 -7.66 16.52 29.16
CA ALA A 55 -7.30 16.40 30.56
C ALA A 55 -6.89 17.76 31.17
N TRP A 56 -6.26 18.62 30.38
CA TRP A 56 -5.80 19.95 30.83
C TRP A 56 -6.93 20.99 30.89
N LEU A 57 -7.91 20.88 30.00
CA LEU A 57 -9.10 21.72 29.94
C LEU A 57 -10.25 21.23 30.85
N ALA A 58 -10.12 19.99 31.37
CA ALA A 58 -11.14 19.40 32.26
C ALA A 58 -11.28 20.20 33.58
N PRO A 59 -12.47 20.23 34.19
CA PRO A 59 -12.66 20.84 35.52
C PRO A 59 -11.76 20.19 36.57
N PRO A 60 -11.33 20.90 37.57
CA PRO A 60 -10.45 20.37 38.64
C PRO A 60 -10.97 19.07 39.26
N GLU A 61 -12.29 18.97 39.39
CA GLU A 61 -13.01 17.85 40.01
C GLU A 61 -12.92 16.54 39.21
N THR A 62 -12.66 16.62 37.88
CA THR A 62 -12.60 15.47 36.98
C THR A 62 -11.19 15.07 36.58
N ARG A 63 -10.18 15.83 37.04
CA ARG A 63 -8.77 15.57 36.68
C ARG A 63 -8.18 14.47 37.55
N SER A 64 -7.40 13.55 36.94
CA SER A 64 -6.55 12.66 37.72
C SER A 64 -5.56 13.50 38.56
N GLY A 65 -5.21 13.05 39.77
CA GLY A 65 -4.41 13.83 40.73
C GLY A 65 -3.14 14.46 40.13
N ALA A 66 -2.43 13.77 39.23
CA ALA A 66 -1.23 14.30 38.58
C ALA A 66 -1.52 15.50 37.64
N VAL A 67 -2.64 15.49 36.90
CA VAL A 67 -3.03 16.57 35.99
C VAL A 67 -3.54 17.78 36.77
N ALA A 68 -4.28 17.55 37.85
CA ALA A 68 -4.75 18.60 38.75
C ALA A 68 -3.58 19.33 39.44
N THR A 69 -2.56 18.56 39.84
CA THR A 69 -1.34 19.11 40.44
C THR A 69 -0.56 19.98 39.44
N LEU A 70 -0.39 19.48 38.21
CA LEU A 70 0.29 20.23 37.14
C LEU A 70 -0.47 21.53 36.78
N ASP A 71 -1.80 21.49 36.72
CA ASP A 71 -2.59 22.68 36.43
C ASP A 71 -2.52 23.71 37.57
N ALA A 72 -2.59 23.28 38.82
CA ALA A 72 -2.46 24.14 39.97
C ALA A 72 -1.07 24.81 40.04
N VAL A 73 -0.01 24.05 39.73
CA VAL A 73 1.37 24.57 39.70
C VAL A 73 1.60 25.50 38.50
N ALA A 74 1.08 25.12 37.31
CA ALA A 74 1.35 25.87 36.08
C ALA A 74 0.45 27.09 35.88
N PHE A 75 -0.82 27.03 36.33
CA PHE A 75 -1.84 28.04 36.04
C PHE A 75 -2.70 28.41 37.25
N GLY A 76 -2.28 28.09 38.48
CA GLY A 76 -2.92 28.54 39.72
C GLY A 76 -2.96 30.06 39.85
N ALA A 77 -3.83 30.59 40.73
CA ALA A 77 -4.00 32.02 40.90
C ALA A 77 -2.69 32.75 41.23
N ASP A 78 -1.85 32.11 42.04
CA ASP A 78 -0.58 32.68 42.54
C ASP A 78 0.63 32.36 41.64
N THR A 79 0.42 31.66 40.52
CA THR A 79 1.54 31.26 39.62
C THR A 79 2.10 32.49 38.89
N PRO A 80 3.42 32.78 39.01
CA PRO A 80 4.03 33.92 38.32
C PRO A 80 3.84 33.82 36.79
N LEU A 81 3.59 34.96 36.14
CA LEU A 81 3.41 35.04 34.69
C LEU A 81 4.58 34.40 33.92
N ALA A 82 5.82 34.60 34.38
CA ALA A 82 7.01 34.04 33.79
C ALA A 82 6.99 32.49 33.76
N LEU A 83 6.48 31.86 34.83
CA LEU A 83 6.37 30.40 34.89
C LEU A 83 5.28 29.88 33.95
N ARG A 84 4.12 30.57 33.87
CA ARG A 84 3.07 30.24 32.88
C ARG A 84 3.62 30.30 31.46
N MET A 85 4.38 31.36 31.14
CA MET A 85 5.02 31.52 29.81
C MET A 85 6.05 30.45 29.56
N LEU A 86 6.86 30.07 30.55
CA LEU A 86 7.85 28.99 30.42
C LEU A 86 7.19 27.63 30.11
N VAL A 87 6.12 27.31 30.87
CA VAL A 87 5.36 26.04 30.62
C VAL A 87 4.79 26.02 29.23
N ILE A 88 4.20 27.10 28.73
CA ILE A 88 3.70 27.21 27.37
C ILE A 88 4.84 27.06 26.37
N ALA A 89 5.97 27.73 26.56
CA ALA A 89 7.12 27.63 25.67
C ALA A 89 7.67 26.20 25.60
N LEU A 90 7.78 25.49 26.71
CA LEU A 90 8.21 24.09 26.74
C LEU A 90 7.18 23.16 26.08
N ALA A 91 5.89 23.41 26.28
CA ALA A 91 4.82 22.61 25.64
C ALA A 91 4.86 22.70 24.11
N THR A 92 5.33 23.80 23.50
CA THR A 92 5.48 23.92 22.04
C THR A 92 6.52 22.94 21.49
N LEU A 93 7.49 22.49 22.27
CA LEU A 93 8.47 21.48 21.84
C LEU A 93 7.82 20.11 21.60
N VAL A 94 6.71 19.83 22.26
CA VAL A 94 5.91 18.61 22.06
C VAL A 94 4.99 18.75 20.84
N SER A 95 4.20 19.83 20.79
CA SER A 95 3.29 20.14 19.68
C SER A 95 2.96 21.63 19.65
N GLU A 96 3.54 22.37 18.70
CA GLU A 96 3.32 23.80 18.58
C GLU A 96 1.86 24.17 18.27
N ASP A 97 1.22 23.48 17.30
CA ASP A 97 -0.16 23.79 16.89
C ASP A 97 -1.13 23.56 18.04
N ALA A 98 -1.01 22.41 18.73
CA ALA A 98 -1.84 22.11 19.88
C ALA A 98 -1.61 23.10 21.04
N THR A 99 -0.37 23.50 21.27
CA THR A 99 -0.03 24.46 22.30
C THR A 99 -0.56 25.87 21.98
N CYS A 100 -0.46 26.32 20.72
CA CYS A 100 -1.04 27.58 20.28
C CYS A 100 -2.57 27.61 20.45
N ILE A 101 -3.25 26.51 20.10
CA ILE A 101 -4.70 26.38 20.31
C ILE A 101 -5.04 26.39 21.80
N ALA A 102 -4.34 25.57 22.60
CA ALA A 102 -4.54 25.55 24.05
C ALA A 102 -4.32 26.92 24.67
N THR A 103 -3.27 27.65 24.27
CA THR A 103 -2.99 29.00 24.73
C THR A 103 -4.11 29.95 24.35
N GLY A 104 -4.66 29.88 23.14
CA GLY A 104 -5.81 30.68 22.72
C GLY A 104 -7.06 30.42 23.57
N LEU A 105 -7.33 29.17 23.93
CA LEU A 105 -8.42 28.79 24.83
C LEU A 105 -8.18 29.28 26.27
N LEU A 106 -6.93 29.19 26.77
CA LEU A 106 -6.56 29.77 28.08
C LEU A 106 -6.71 31.31 28.11
N VAL A 107 -6.43 31.96 26.97
CA VAL A 107 -6.67 33.40 26.81
C VAL A 107 -8.18 33.70 26.85
N ALA A 108 -9.01 32.90 26.18
CA ALA A 108 -10.47 33.05 26.24
C ALA A 108 -11.01 32.91 27.68
N GLN A 109 -10.43 32.01 28.47
CA GLN A 109 -10.76 31.79 29.87
C GLN A 109 -10.18 32.87 30.83
N GLY A 110 -9.39 33.81 30.33
CA GLY A 110 -8.75 34.85 31.14
C GLY A 110 -7.57 34.36 32.00
N ARG A 111 -7.09 33.14 31.81
CA ARG A 111 -5.99 32.54 32.59
C ARG A 111 -4.60 33.06 32.20
N ILE A 112 -4.45 33.59 30.99
CA ILE A 112 -3.26 34.31 30.53
C ILE A 112 -3.67 35.43 29.57
N GLY A 113 -2.91 36.50 29.51
CA GLY A 113 -3.12 37.60 28.55
C GLY A 113 -2.74 37.17 27.13
N PHE A 114 -3.39 37.73 26.09
CA PHE A 114 -3.12 37.42 24.68
C PHE A 114 -1.65 37.67 24.32
N GLY A 115 -1.10 38.84 24.64
CA GLY A 115 0.29 39.18 24.34
C GLY A 115 1.30 38.20 24.96
N PRO A 116 1.29 38.00 26.30
CA PRO A 116 2.15 37.00 26.94
C PRO A 116 1.99 35.59 26.41
N GLY A 117 0.77 35.15 26.10
CA GLY A 117 0.50 33.84 25.50
C GLY A 117 1.14 33.69 24.12
N VAL A 118 0.98 34.70 23.26
CA VAL A 118 1.60 34.71 21.90
C VAL A 118 3.12 34.71 22.00
N VAL A 119 3.69 35.55 22.88
CA VAL A 119 5.15 35.61 23.07
C VAL A 119 5.70 34.28 23.57
N ALA A 120 5.05 33.65 24.53
CA ALA A 120 5.48 32.35 25.05
C ALA A 120 5.47 31.24 23.95
N CYS A 121 4.38 31.17 23.18
CA CYS A 121 4.32 30.24 22.02
C CYS A 121 5.39 30.58 20.99
N PHE A 122 5.57 31.85 20.63
CA PHE A 122 6.55 32.28 19.64
C PHE A 122 7.98 31.89 20.04
N VAL A 123 8.37 32.21 21.28
CA VAL A 123 9.72 31.89 21.80
C VAL A 123 9.96 30.37 21.79
N GLY A 124 9.01 29.59 22.31
CA GLY A 124 9.16 28.13 22.34
C GLY A 124 9.24 27.52 20.95
N ILE A 125 8.46 28.00 20.00
CA ILE A 125 8.51 27.61 18.58
C ILE A 125 9.86 27.96 17.96
N VAL A 126 10.35 29.21 18.18
CA VAL A 126 11.66 29.64 17.65
C VAL A 126 12.79 28.76 18.19
N VAL A 127 12.79 28.48 19.46
CA VAL A 127 13.81 27.60 20.08
C VAL A 127 13.72 26.20 19.52
N GLY A 128 12.52 25.61 19.44
CA GLY A 128 12.32 24.24 18.93
C GLY A 128 12.79 24.06 17.50
N ASP A 129 12.50 25.01 16.63
CA ASP A 129 12.85 24.91 15.21
C ASP A 129 14.32 25.23 14.94
N LEU A 130 14.94 26.13 15.73
CA LEU A 130 16.37 26.33 15.72
C LEU A 130 17.12 25.07 16.19
N LEU A 131 16.61 24.34 17.17
CA LEU A 131 17.15 23.05 17.59
C LEU A 131 17.09 22.01 16.46
N LEU A 132 15.98 21.97 15.71
CA LEU A 132 15.86 21.08 14.54
C LEU A 132 16.86 21.43 13.44
N PHE A 133 17.01 22.70 13.14
CA PHE A 133 18.02 23.20 12.19
C PHE A 133 19.46 22.85 12.65
N ALA A 134 19.78 23.13 13.91
CA ALA A 134 21.08 22.83 14.51
C ALA A 134 21.37 21.32 14.49
N ALA A 135 20.37 20.49 14.81
CA ALA A 135 20.49 19.04 14.72
C ALA A 135 20.81 18.57 13.29
N GLY A 136 20.14 19.13 12.29
CA GLY A 136 20.43 18.86 10.88
C GLY A 136 21.87 19.28 10.51
N ARG A 137 22.32 20.44 11.00
CA ARG A 137 23.63 21.02 10.68
C ARG A 137 24.80 20.31 11.35
N THR A 138 24.64 19.89 12.61
CA THR A 138 25.74 19.32 13.43
C THR A 138 25.83 17.81 13.31
N LEU A 139 24.71 17.11 13.36
CA LEU A 139 24.63 15.67 13.35
C LEU A 139 24.55 15.08 11.91
N GLY A 140 24.24 15.93 10.93
CA GLY A 140 24.19 15.55 9.53
C GLY A 140 23.24 14.36 9.31
N ARG A 141 23.61 13.42 8.42
CA ARG A 141 22.82 12.21 8.17
C ARG A 141 22.70 11.27 9.37
N ARG A 142 23.55 11.42 10.40
CA ARG A 142 23.47 10.61 11.64
C ARG A 142 22.19 10.87 12.43
N VAL A 143 21.59 12.06 12.32
CA VAL A 143 20.26 12.37 12.94
C VAL A 143 19.20 11.38 12.46
N LEU A 144 19.28 10.96 11.20
CA LEU A 144 18.32 10.04 10.60
C LEU A 144 18.48 8.60 11.12
N ALA A 145 19.63 8.27 11.69
CA ALA A 145 19.91 6.96 12.28
C ALA A 145 19.38 6.82 13.72
N THR A 146 19.07 7.95 14.39
CA THR A 146 18.55 7.92 15.76
C THR A 146 17.07 7.50 15.78
N GLY A 147 16.69 6.61 16.71
CA GLY A 147 15.36 6.00 16.79
C GLY A 147 14.19 6.99 16.75
N PRO A 148 14.19 8.09 17.52
CA PRO A 148 13.09 9.05 17.51
C PRO A 148 12.92 9.82 16.20
N MET A 149 14.02 10.14 15.50
CA MET A 149 13.99 10.90 14.24
C MET A 149 13.72 10.00 13.03
N ARG A 150 14.27 8.78 13.01
CA ARG A 150 14.00 7.78 11.97
C ARG A 150 12.51 7.48 11.82
N SER A 151 11.77 7.50 12.91
CA SER A 151 10.31 7.26 12.88
C SER A 151 9.50 8.49 12.43
N ARG A 152 10.06 9.69 12.49
CA ARG A 152 9.37 10.96 12.17
C ARG A 152 9.68 11.51 10.78
N ILE A 153 10.84 11.21 10.21
CA ILE A 153 11.28 11.70 8.90
C ILE A 153 11.50 10.52 7.95
N ALA A 154 10.69 10.41 6.90
CA ALA A 154 10.96 9.47 5.82
C ALA A 154 12.13 9.99 4.95
N PRO A 155 13.08 9.14 4.53
CA PRO A 155 14.18 9.55 3.65
C PRO A 155 13.72 10.30 2.39
N ALA A 156 12.67 9.80 1.74
CA ALA A 156 12.05 10.44 0.58
C ALA A 156 11.49 11.83 0.87
N SER A 157 10.98 12.09 2.09
CA SER A 157 10.51 13.43 2.46
C SER A 157 11.66 14.41 2.65
N LEU A 158 12.81 13.92 3.10
CA LEU A 158 14.01 14.73 3.24
C LEU A 158 14.60 15.10 1.87
N GLU A 159 14.71 14.11 0.97
CA GLU A 159 15.18 14.33 -0.41
C GLU A 159 14.27 15.33 -1.13
N HIS A 160 12.96 15.17 -0.99
CA HIS A 160 11.99 16.11 -1.57
C HIS A 160 12.12 17.52 -0.97
N ALA A 161 12.29 17.63 0.34
CA ALA A 161 12.48 18.91 1.01
C ALA A 161 13.80 19.58 0.60
N SER A 162 14.87 18.80 0.43
CA SER A 162 16.16 19.30 -0.05
C SER A 162 16.05 19.83 -1.47
N ALA A 163 15.48 19.06 -2.39
CA ALA A 163 15.27 19.48 -3.77
C ALA A 163 14.36 20.71 -3.87
N TRP A 164 13.33 20.79 -3.02
CA TRP A 164 12.44 21.95 -2.97
C TRP A 164 13.17 23.20 -2.48
N LEU A 165 13.99 23.07 -1.44
CA LEU A 165 14.80 24.18 -0.90
C LEU A 165 15.85 24.66 -1.90
N GLU A 166 16.50 23.74 -2.64
CA GLU A 166 17.47 24.08 -3.70
C GLU A 166 16.80 24.84 -4.86
N ARG A 167 15.60 24.44 -5.28
CA ARG A 167 14.88 25.05 -6.41
C ARG A 167 14.26 26.41 -6.08
N ARG A 168 13.70 26.58 -4.88
CA ARG A 168 12.90 27.75 -4.49
C ARG A 168 13.52 28.60 -3.39
N GLY A 169 14.68 28.21 -2.87
CA GLY A 169 15.41 28.96 -1.87
C GLY A 169 14.68 29.08 -0.52
N PRO A 170 15.04 30.08 0.30
CA PRO A 170 14.54 30.20 1.68
C PRO A 170 13.02 30.42 1.82
N VAL A 171 12.31 30.85 0.76
CA VAL A 171 10.85 30.98 0.77
C VAL A 171 10.14 29.66 1.11
N VAL A 172 10.79 28.54 0.81
CA VAL A 172 10.30 27.20 1.19
C VAL A 172 10.13 27.05 2.70
N ILE A 173 10.95 27.75 3.48
CA ILE A 173 10.88 27.74 4.96
C ILE A 173 9.52 28.31 5.40
N LEU A 174 9.12 29.43 4.81
CA LEU A 174 7.80 30.04 5.05
C LEU A 174 6.68 29.09 4.60
N LEU A 175 6.76 28.58 3.36
CA LEU A 175 5.71 27.73 2.78
C LEU A 175 5.58 26.39 3.50
N SER A 176 6.67 25.83 4.02
CA SER A 176 6.67 24.54 4.73
C SER A 176 5.81 24.56 5.99
N ARG A 177 5.60 25.76 6.59
CA ARG A 177 4.76 25.94 7.77
C ARG A 177 3.27 25.73 7.44
N PHE A 178 2.87 26.10 6.24
CA PHE A 178 1.49 25.93 5.76
C PHE A 178 1.28 24.57 5.07
N THR A 179 2.35 23.78 4.89
CA THR A 179 2.28 22.47 4.23
C THR A 179 2.38 21.36 5.28
N PRO A 180 1.29 20.59 5.56
CA PRO A 180 1.29 19.57 6.58
C PRO A 180 2.38 18.53 6.40
N GLY A 181 3.16 18.27 7.45
CA GLY A 181 4.22 17.26 7.47
C GLY A 181 5.54 17.65 6.78
N MET A 182 5.61 18.82 6.12
CA MET A 182 6.83 19.27 5.43
C MET A 182 7.77 20.10 6.31
N ARG A 183 7.31 20.67 7.42
CA ARG A 183 8.12 21.50 8.30
C ARG A 183 9.37 20.78 8.82
N LEU A 184 9.17 19.66 9.52
CA LEU A 184 10.26 18.89 10.11
C LEU A 184 11.31 18.45 9.08
N PRO A 185 10.95 17.81 7.93
CA PRO A 185 11.91 17.50 6.87
C PRO A 185 12.61 18.73 6.31
N THR A 186 11.89 19.85 6.10
CA THR A 186 12.46 21.08 5.52
C THR A 186 13.52 21.71 6.44
N TYR A 187 13.27 21.75 7.75
CA TYR A 187 14.20 22.38 8.69
C TYR A 187 15.45 21.54 8.91
N VAL A 188 15.29 20.21 8.96
CA VAL A 188 16.45 19.30 8.99
C VAL A 188 17.21 19.37 7.65
N ALA A 189 16.53 19.45 6.51
CA ALA A 189 17.16 19.62 5.20
C ALA A 189 17.92 20.94 5.10
N ALA A 190 17.36 22.05 5.58
CA ALA A 190 18.03 23.35 5.62
C ALA A 190 19.32 23.29 6.46
N GLY A 191 19.30 22.56 7.58
CA GLY A 191 20.50 22.30 8.38
C GLY A 191 21.54 21.45 7.64
N LEU A 192 21.12 20.35 7.00
CA LEU A 192 21.98 19.45 6.20
C LEU A 192 22.66 20.16 5.04
N LEU A 193 21.92 21.00 4.32
CA LEU A 193 22.41 21.82 3.20
C LEU A 193 23.25 23.01 3.67
N ARG A 194 23.47 23.15 4.98
CA ARG A 194 24.26 24.23 5.59
C ARG A 194 23.83 25.62 5.13
N THR A 195 22.52 25.86 4.98
CA THR A 195 22.00 27.19 4.67
C THR A 195 22.49 28.21 5.70
N ARG A 196 22.59 29.51 5.31
CA ARG A 196 23.02 30.57 6.23
C ARG A 196 22.03 30.67 7.40
N ALA A 197 22.52 30.44 8.63
CA ALA A 197 21.68 30.36 9.83
C ALA A 197 20.84 31.63 10.05
N LEU A 198 21.38 32.82 9.80
CA LEU A 198 20.65 34.07 9.90
C LEU A 198 19.52 34.21 8.87
N VAL A 199 19.74 33.75 7.64
CA VAL A 199 18.71 33.74 6.59
C VAL A 199 17.60 32.76 6.97
N PHE A 200 17.95 31.57 7.44
CA PHE A 200 17.00 30.59 7.94
C PHE A 200 16.19 31.17 9.12
N ALA A 201 16.87 31.72 10.14
CA ALA A 201 16.23 32.30 11.32
C ALA A 201 15.29 33.45 10.96
N GLY A 202 15.67 34.33 10.02
CA GLY A 202 14.86 35.45 9.57
C GLY A 202 13.55 35.00 8.91
N TRP A 203 13.60 34.14 7.89
CA TRP A 203 12.42 33.62 7.22
C TRP A 203 11.50 32.84 8.15
N PHE A 204 12.09 32.08 9.02
CA PHE A 204 11.39 31.29 10.01
C PHE A 204 10.73 32.16 11.08
N ALA A 205 11.43 33.19 11.60
CA ALA A 205 10.86 34.13 12.56
C ALA A 205 9.66 34.88 11.98
N VAL A 206 9.73 35.30 10.71
CA VAL A 206 8.58 35.89 9.99
C VAL A 206 7.42 34.91 9.91
N ALA A 207 7.69 33.65 9.54
CA ALA A 207 6.65 32.62 9.46
C ALA A 207 5.98 32.37 10.82
N ALA A 208 6.77 32.29 11.90
CA ALA A 208 6.27 32.11 13.26
C ALA A 208 5.50 33.32 13.77
N ALA A 209 5.97 34.54 13.45
CA ALA A 209 5.33 35.80 13.86
C ALA A 209 3.96 36.00 13.20
N LEU A 210 3.77 35.48 11.97
CA LEU A 210 2.47 35.51 11.30
C LEU A 210 1.54 34.41 11.79
N TRP A 211 2.06 33.19 11.92
CA TRP A 211 1.26 32.00 12.25
C TRP A 211 0.78 31.99 13.70
N THR A 212 1.68 32.24 14.64
CA THR A 212 1.39 32.12 16.10
C THR A 212 0.25 33.03 16.56
N PRO A 213 0.27 34.35 16.29
CA PRO A 213 -0.84 35.21 16.67
C PRO A 213 -2.16 34.84 16.01
N ALA A 214 -2.10 34.41 14.72
CA ALA A 214 -3.30 34.04 13.97
C ALA A 214 -4.00 32.81 14.59
N VAL A 215 -3.23 31.76 14.93
CA VAL A 215 -3.79 30.55 15.54
C VAL A 215 -4.30 30.81 16.95
N VAL A 216 -3.53 31.54 17.77
CA VAL A 216 -3.95 31.93 19.14
C VAL A 216 -5.20 32.80 19.10
N ALA A 217 -5.29 33.79 18.21
CA ALA A 217 -6.47 34.64 18.05
C ALA A 217 -7.69 33.83 17.59
N LEU A 218 -7.52 32.97 16.61
CA LEU A 218 -8.60 32.11 16.11
C LEU A 218 -9.14 31.19 17.20
N ALA A 219 -8.24 30.54 17.97
CA ALA A 219 -8.62 29.69 19.09
C ALA A 219 -9.31 30.49 20.23
N ARG A 220 -8.84 31.70 20.50
CA ARG A 220 -9.49 32.61 21.46
C ARG A 220 -10.92 32.96 21.04
N HIS A 221 -11.12 33.35 19.76
CA HIS A 221 -12.45 33.70 19.26
C HIS A 221 -13.40 32.52 19.29
N THR A 222 -12.92 31.33 18.89
CA THR A 222 -13.71 30.09 18.93
C THR A 222 -14.10 29.75 20.37
N GLY A 223 -13.16 29.88 21.34
CA GLY A 223 -13.41 29.64 22.75
C GLY A 223 -14.42 30.63 23.35
N ALA A 224 -14.27 31.92 23.07
CA ALA A 224 -15.18 32.95 23.56
C ALA A 224 -16.61 32.78 23.00
N GLY A 225 -16.74 32.40 21.72
CA GLY A 225 -18.03 32.11 21.08
C GLY A 225 -18.76 30.90 21.72
N LEU A 226 -18.02 29.87 22.08
CA LEU A 226 -18.56 28.69 22.76
C LEU A 226 -18.97 28.96 24.21
N ASP A 227 -18.20 29.75 24.97
CA ASP A 227 -18.56 30.16 26.32
C ASP A 227 -19.84 31.03 26.33
N ALA A 228 -20.05 31.82 25.27
CA ALA A 228 -21.27 32.62 25.11
C ALA A 228 -22.52 31.77 24.78
N THR A 229 -22.35 30.68 24.03
CA THR A 229 -23.48 29.85 23.55
C THR A 229 -23.82 28.70 24.48
N LEU A 230 -22.84 28.11 25.16
CA LEU A 230 -23.00 26.88 25.97
C LEU A 230 -22.84 27.09 27.46
N GLY A 231 -22.63 28.35 27.89
CA GLY A 231 -22.38 28.72 29.27
C GLY A 231 -20.91 28.59 29.68
N ARG A 232 -20.50 29.50 30.64
CA ARG A 232 -19.14 29.52 31.16
C ARG A 232 -18.80 28.19 31.83
N GLY A 233 -17.74 27.56 31.35
CA GLY A 233 -17.19 26.33 31.94
C GLY A 233 -17.49 25.03 31.18
N SER A 234 -18.06 25.08 29.97
CA SER A 234 -18.19 23.87 29.13
C SER A 234 -16.83 23.46 28.54
N TRP A 235 -15.94 22.97 29.42
CA TRP A 235 -14.60 22.47 29.04
C TRP A 235 -14.63 21.43 27.91
N ALA A 236 -15.68 20.59 27.89
CA ALA A 236 -15.85 19.58 26.85
C ALA A 236 -16.06 20.21 25.47
N ALA A 237 -16.87 21.28 25.39
CA ALA A 237 -17.07 22.03 24.16
C ALA A 237 -15.79 22.74 23.69
N LEU A 238 -15.03 23.31 24.60
CA LEU A 238 -13.74 23.94 24.31
C LEU A 238 -12.70 22.90 23.80
N ALA A 239 -12.64 21.72 24.42
CA ALA A 239 -11.79 20.62 23.98
C ALA A 239 -12.19 20.13 22.58
N VAL A 240 -13.48 19.93 22.33
CA VAL A 240 -13.99 19.53 21.00
C VAL A 240 -13.67 20.60 19.95
N ALA A 241 -13.86 21.88 20.28
CA ALA A 241 -13.52 22.98 19.38
C ALA A 241 -12.03 23.06 19.09
N GLY A 242 -11.18 22.88 20.10
CA GLY A 242 -9.72 22.83 19.93
C GLY A 242 -9.28 21.69 19.02
N VAL A 243 -9.84 20.51 19.21
CA VAL A 243 -9.59 19.35 18.34
C VAL A 243 -10.11 19.60 16.92
N ALA A 244 -11.33 20.14 16.77
CA ALA A 244 -11.91 20.47 15.47
C ALA A 244 -11.06 21.52 14.73
N LEU A 245 -10.59 22.55 15.42
CA LEU A 245 -9.71 23.57 14.87
C LEU A 245 -8.37 22.97 14.43
N LEU A 246 -7.76 22.12 15.26
CA LEU A 246 -6.52 21.42 14.91
C LEU A 246 -6.68 20.54 13.66
N VAL A 247 -7.79 19.83 13.58
CA VAL A 247 -8.14 19.01 12.41
C VAL A 247 -8.35 19.90 11.18
N ALA A 248 -9.07 21.01 11.32
CA ALA A 248 -9.31 21.94 10.23
C ALA A 248 -8.00 22.57 9.72
N LEU A 249 -7.13 23.06 10.59
CA LEU A 249 -5.84 23.64 10.24
C LEU A 249 -4.93 22.63 9.49
N ARG A 250 -5.07 21.34 9.75
CA ARG A 250 -4.31 20.29 9.07
C ARG A 250 -4.97 19.74 7.82
N ALA A 251 -6.29 19.74 7.76
CA ALA A 251 -7.05 19.18 6.64
C ALA A 251 -7.33 20.19 5.52
N LEU A 252 -7.55 21.48 5.87
CA LEU A 252 -7.91 22.50 4.89
C LEU A 252 -6.81 22.82 3.87
N PRO A 253 -5.54 23.07 4.24
CA PRO A 253 -4.51 23.47 3.30
C PRO A 253 -4.31 22.47 2.14
N PRO A 254 -4.26 21.14 2.35
CA PRO A 254 -4.23 20.19 1.25
C PRO A 254 -5.42 20.31 0.31
N LEU A 255 -6.62 20.64 0.83
CA LEU A 255 -7.83 20.75 0.03
C LEU A 255 -7.86 22.00 -0.88
N LEU A 256 -7.00 22.98 -0.64
CA LEU A 256 -6.87 24.16 -1.50
C LEU A 256 -6.13 23.81 -2.82
N THR A 257 -5.38 22.72 -2.87
CA THR A 257 -4.68 22.27 -4.07
C THR A 257 -5.52 21.25 -4.86
N HIS A 258 -5.39 21.22 -6.20
CA HIS A 258 -6.01 20.19 -7.05
C HIS A 258 -5.63 18.79 -6.56
N ARG A 259 -4.33 18.54 -6.39
CA ARG A 259 -3.79 17.27 -5.86
C ARG A 259 -4.44 16.86 -4.54
N GLY A 260 -4.51 17.78 -3.58
CA GLY A 260 -5.07 17.48 -2.26
C GLY A 260 -6.57 17.18 -2.30
N ARG A 261 -7.34 17.92 -3.09
CA ARG A 261 -8.77 17.64 -3.32
C ARG A 261 -8.97 16.25 -3.94
N ARG A 262 -8.21 15.92 -5.00
CA ARG A 262 -8.33 14.62 -5.67
C ARG A 262 -7.94 13.47 -4.72
N LEU A 263 -6.88 13.61 -3.93
CA LEU A 263 -6.51 12.63 -2.90
C LEU A 263 -7.58 12.48 -1.80
N ALA A 264 -8.26 13.55 -1.41
CA ALA A 264 -9.38 13.49 -0.47
C ALA A 264 -10.57 12.74 -1.07
N VAL A 265 -10.91 13.01 -2.34
CA VAL A 265 -11.93 12.26 -3.09
C VAL A 265 -11.57 10.79 -3.19
N GLY A 266 -10.31 10.46 -3.49
CA GLY A 266 -9.83 9.07 -3.53
C GLY A 266 -9.99 8.36 -2.18
N ARG A 267 -9.66 9.03 -1.05
CA ARG A 267 -9.87 8.47 0.29
C ARG A 267 -11.36 8.23 0.59
N TRP A 268 -12.21 9.20 0.25
CA TRP A 268 -13.66 9.09 0.42
C TRP A 268 -14.24 7.93 -0.39
N ARG A 269 -13.86 7.84 -1.67
CA ARG A 269 -14.28 6.73 -2.54
C ARG A 269 -13.84 5.37 -1.98
N ARG A 270 -12.62 5.26 -1.44
CA ARG A 270 -12.14 4.03 -0.78
C ARG A 270 -12.98 3.63 0.44
N LEU A 271 -13.44 4.57 1.23
CA LEU A 271 -14.31 4.26 2.38
C LEU A 271 -15.67 3.73 1.93
N ARG A 272 -16.22 4.27 0.83
CA ARG A 272 -17.51 3.87 0.28
C ARG A 272 -17.46 2.58 -0.54
N ARG A 273 -16.31 2.27 -1.11
CA ARG A 273 -16.10 1.08 -1.93
C ARG A 273 -15.44 0.01 -1.10
N TRP A 274 -16.22 -0.99 -0.67
CA TRP A 274 -15.75 -2.07 0.20
C TRP A 274 -14.58 -2.87 -0.40
N GLU A 275 -14.47 -2.94 -1.73
CA GLU A 275 -13.37 -3.59 -2.46
C GLU A 275 -11.97 -3.03 -2.10
N PHE A 276 -11.92 -1.80 -1.54
CA PHE A 276 -10.70 -1.17 -1.06
C PHE A 276 -10.55 -1.20 0.47
N TRP A 277 -11.45 -1.86 1.19
CA TRP A 277 -11.36 -1.92 2.65
C TRP A 277 -10.14 -2.71 3.10
N PRO A 278 -9.61 -2.42 4.30
CA PRO A 278 -8.54 -3.21 4.89
C PRO A 278 -8.97 -4.67 5.04
N LEU A 279 -8.10 -5.60 4.62
CA LEU A 279 -8.39 -7.03 4.67
C LEU A 279 -8.92 -7.51 6.04
N PRO A 280 -8.36 -7.09 7.21
CA PRO A 280 -8.89 -7.53 8.49
C PRO A 280 -10.36 -7.16 8.70
N VAL A 281 -10.80 -6.01 8.18
CA VAL A 281 -12.20 -5.56 8.29
C VAL A 281 -13.10 -6.39 7.38
N PHE A 282 -12.69 -6.56 6.12
CA PHE A 282 -13.46 -7.31 5.13
C PHE A 282 -13.57 -8.80 5.48
N TYR A 283 -12.48 -9.41 5.97
CA TYR A 283 -12.46 -10.87 6.24
C TYR A 283 -13.03 -11.26 7.60
N LEU A 284 -13.36 -10.33 8.50
CA LEU A 284 -13.88 -10.67 9.83
C LEU A 284 -15.16 -11.53 9.77
N PRO A 285 -16.21 -11.21 8.96
CA PRO A 285 -17.38 -12.07 8.83
C PRO A 285 -17.07 -13.43 8.20
N ILE A 286 -16.11 -13.47 7.26
CA ILE A 286 -15.68 -14.71 6.62
C ILE A 286 -14.99 -15.61 7.64
N ALA A 287 -14.10 -15.05 8.46
CA ALA A 287 -13.41 -15.78 9.52
C ALA A 287 -14.41 -16.36 10.55
N ALA A 288 -15.43 -15.58 10.93
CA ALA A 288 -16.49 -16.05 11.81
C ALA A 288 -17.28 -17.21 11.18
N TYR A 289 -17.61 -17.12 9.89
CA TYR A 289 -18.30 -18.20 9.16
C TYR A 289 -17.42 -19.46 9.06
N VAL A 290 -16.12 -19.32 8.75
CA VAL A 290 -15.16 -20.43 8.72
C VAL A 290 -15.05 -21.09 10.10
N ALA A 291 -15.03 -20.29 11.18
CA ALA A 291 -15.02 -20.82 12.55
C ALA A 291 -16.32 -21.62 12.85
N MET A 292 -17.47 -21.13 12.43
CA MET A 292 -18.75 -21.84 12.54
C MET A 292 -18.71 -23.18 11.79
N LEU A 293 -18.18 -23.20 10.55
CA LEU A 293 -18.01 -24.44 9.79
C LEU A 293 -17.04 -25.41 10.50
N ALA A 294 -15.94 -24.88 11.05
CA ALA A 294 -14.97 -25.69 11.81
C ALA A 294 -15.63 -26.39 13.02
N VAL A 295 -16.51 -25.67 13.75
CA VAL A 295 -17.30 -26.26 14.84
C VAL A 295 -18.27 -27.33 14.30
N ARG A 296 -19.02 -27.03 13.23
CA ARG A 296 -19.96 -27.95 12.59
C ARG A 296 -19.30 -29.25 12.16
N TYR A 297 -18.14 -29.17 11.53
CA TYR A 297 -17.36 -30.32 11.07
C TYR A 297 -16.41 -30.90 12.12
N ARG A 298 -16.41 -30.36 13.35
CA ARG A 298 -15.55 -30.76 14.48
C ARG A 298 -14.06 -30.82 14.12
N SER A 299 -13.60 -29.89 13.26
CA SER A 299 -12.21 -29.82 12.82
C SER A 299 -11.87 -28.44 12.28
N LEU A 300 -10.90 -27.79 12.91
CA LEU A 300 -10.38 -26.49 12.47
C LEU A 300 -9.52 -26.60 11.20
N THR A 301 -8.84 -27.70 11.03
CA THR A 301 -7.89 -27.92 9.94
C THR A 301 -8.47 -28.73 8.77
N LEU A 302 -9.74 -29.14 8.85
CA LEU A 302 -10.39 -29.94 7.80
C LEU A 302 -10.18 -29.40 6.39
N PRO A 303 -10.30 -28.09 6.12
CA PRO A 303 -10.15 -27.56 4.76
C PRO A 303 -8.79 -27.88 4.12
N THR A 304 -7.75 -28.17 4.90
CA THR A 304 -6.44 -28.54 4.37
C THR A 304 -6.44 -29.88 3.62
N ALA A 305 -7.51 -30.68 3.75
CA ALA A 305 -7.71 -31.91 2.99
C ALA A 305 -8.52 -31.69 1.69
N VAL A 306 -8.82 -30.45 1.31
CA VAL A 306 -9.60 -30.13 0.11
C VAL A 306 -8.89 -30.57 -1.19
N ASN A 307 -7.56 -30.45 -1.22
CA ASN A 307 -6.70 -30.90 -2.31
C ASN A 307 -5.59 -31.78 -1.77
N PRO A 308 -5.76 -33.10 -1.74
CA PRO A 308 -4.69 -34.02 -1.31
C PRO A 308 -3.38 -33.91 -2.10
N ALA A 309 -3.44 -33.49 -3.36
CA ALA A 309 -2.26 -33.28 -4.21
C ALA A 309 -1.38 -32.08 -3.80
N ILE A 310 -1.92 -31.15 -3.03
CA ILE A 310 -1.23 -29.90 -2.68
C ILE A 310 -0.96 -29.87 -1.17
N PRO A 311 0.27 -29.63 -0.71
CA PRO A 311 0.59 -29.57 0.72
C PRO A 311 -0.33 -28.59 1.47
N GLY A 312 -1.00 -29.08 2.54
CA GLY A 312 -1.99 -28.29 3.27
C GLY A 312 -3.19 -27.84 2.45
N GLY A 313 -3.49 -28.53 1.34
CA GLY A 313 -4.57 -28.19 0.43
C GLY A 313 -4.35 -26.90 -0.38
N GLY A 314 -3.16 -26.29 -0.31
CA GLY A 314 -2.90 -24.94 -0.83
C GLY A 314 -3.30 -23.85 0.15
N PHE A 315 -3.10 -24.07 1.46
CA PHE A 315 -3.39 -23.07 2.48
C PHE A 315 -2.30 -21.99 2.57
N ALA A 316 -1.03 -22.36 2.52
CA ALA A 316 0.09 -21.42 2.57
C ALA A 316 1.41 -22.12 2.21
N GLY A 317 2.26 -21.42 1.45
CA GLY A 317 3.65 -21.81 1.23
C GLY A 317 3.82 -22.97 0.24
N GLU A 318 2.83 -23.24 -0.59
CA GLU A 318 2.92 -24.16 -1.70
C GLU A 318 3.96 -23.69 -2.74
N SER A 319 4.70 -24.65 -3.28
CA SER A 319 5.61 -24.40 -4.40
C SER A 319 4.80 -24.25 -5.69
N LYS A 320 4.97 -23.12 -6.37
CA LYS A 320 4.37 -22.88 -7.69
C LYS A 320 4.95 -23.83 -8.74
N LEU A 321 6.23 -24.15 -8.59
CA LEU A 321 6.91 -25.07 -9.48
C LEU A 321 6.33 -26.47 -9.40
N ASP A 322 6.15 -27.00 -8.17
CA ASP A 322 5.61 -28.35 -7.96
C ASP A 322 4.19 -28.47 -8.53
N ILE A 323 3.36 -27.44 -8.33
CA ILE A 323 1.99 -27.39 -8.88
C ILE A 323 2.03 -27.34 -10.41
N LEU A 324 2.89 -26.52 -11.02
CA LEU A 324 3.03 -26.44 -12.47
C LEU A 324 3.54 -27.75 -13.06
N HIS A 325 4.48 -28.43 -12.41
CA HIS A 325 4.96 -29.74 -12.84
C HIS A 325 3.85 -30.80 -12.75
N GLY A 326 3.06 -30.80 -11.67
CA GLY A 326 1.91 -31.69 -11.53
C GLY A 326 0.85 -31.49 -12.62
N LEU A 327 0.57 -30.23 -12.98
CA LEU A 327 -0.32 -29.90 -14.09
C LEU A 327 0.26 -30.30 -15.44
N ALA A 328 1.54 -30.03 -15.67
CA ALA A 328 2.22 -30.35 -16.95
C ALA A 328 2.31 -31.85 -17.20
N ALA A 329 2.38 -32.67 -16.16
CA ALA A 329 2.39 -34.12 -16.29
C ALA A 329 1.09 -34.66 -16.95
N GLY A 330 -0.06 -34.03 -16.69
CA GLY A 330 -1.35 -34.42 -17.25
C GLY A 330 -1.84 -33.55 -18.39
N SER A 331 -1.36 -32.31 -18.51
CA SER A 331 -1.88 -31.31 -19.45
C SER A 331 -0.77 -30.33 -19.88
N PRO A 332 0.30 -30.81 -20.52
CA PRO A 332 1.43 -29.97 -20.91
C PRO A 332 1.05 -28.88 -21.91
N GLU A 333 0.06 -29.15 -22.78
CA GLU A 333 -0.44 -28.20 -23.79
C GLU A 333 -1.09 -26.95 -23.20
N PHE A 334 -1.63 -27.05 -21.98
CA PHE A 334 -2.25 -25.94 -21.26
C PHE A 334 -1.32 -25.29 -20.25
N THR A 335 -0.21 -25.93 -19.88
CA THR A 335 0.65 -25.45 -18.79
C THR A 335 1.85 -24.69 -19.34
N LEU A 336 2.15 -23.51 -18.77
CA LEU A 336 3.37 -22.77 -19.12
C LEU A 336 4.61 -23.52 -18.66
N ARG A 337 5.63 -23.56 -19.50
CA ARG A 337 6.93 -24.15 -19.19
C ARG A 337 7.62 -23.35 -18.10
N ALA A 338 8.22 -24.05 -17.14
CA ALA A 338 8.90 -23.41 -16.02
C ALA A 338 10.06 -24.26 -15.51
N ILE A 339 11.08 -23.59 -14.93
CA ILE A 339 12.20 -24.22 -14.27
C ILE A 339 12.47 -23.55 -12.91
N GLY A 340 12.94 -24.34 -11.94
CA GLY A 340 13.38 -23.84 -10.64
C GLY A 340 14.81 -23.29 -10.68
N LEU A 341 15.00 -22.18 -10.02
CA LEU A 341 16.30 -21.55 -9.75
C LEU A 341 16.51 -21.50 -8.22
N PRO A 342 17.09 -22.56 -7.61
CA PRO A 342 17.27 -22.63 -6.16
C PRO A 342 18.17 -21.52 -5.64
N GLY A 343 17.75 -20.86 -4.56
CA GLY A 343 18.46 -19.72 -3.97
C GLY A 343 19.82 -20.08 -3.33
N HIS A 344 20.02 -21.37 -3.00
CA HIS A 344 21.29 -21.84 -2.42
C HIS A 344 22.42 -22.02 -3.46
N LEU A 345 22.10 -21.95 -4.76
CA LEU A 345 23.10 -22.01 -5.83
C LEU A 345 23.73 -20.63 -6.07
N PRO A 346 25.01 -20.58 -6.48
CA PRO A 346 25.66 -19.34 -6.90
C PRO A 346 24.90 -18.64 -8.04
N ALA A 347 24.98 -17.31 -8.11
CA ALA A 347 24.22 -16.53 -9.10
C ALA A 347 24.58 -16.90 -10.54
N ASP A 348 25.86 -17.14 -10.83
CA ASP A 348 26.39 -17.55 -12.13
C ASP A 348 25.82 -18.91 -12.57
N GLU A 349 25.72 -19.88 -11.66
CA GLU A 349 25.12 -21.19 -11.94
C GLU A 349 23.61 -21.05 -12.21
N ARG A 350 22.91 -20.20 -11.45
CA ARG A 350 21.49 -19.92 -11.67
C ARG A 350 21.26 -19.24 -13.03
N VAL A 351 22.13 -18.33 -13.42
CA VAL A 351 22.09 -17.67 -14.74
C VAL A 351 22.35 -18.69 -15.85
N ALA A 352 23.38 -19.53 -15.73
CA ALA A 352 23.68 -20.57 -16.72
C ALA A 352 22.50 -21.54 -16.88
N ARG A 353 21.87 -21.94 -15.79
CA ARG A 353 20.66 -22.78 -15.78
C ARG A 353 19.47 -22.10 -16.46
N ALA A 354 19.28 -20.82 -16.22
CA ALA A 354 18.25 -20.01 -16.85
C ALA A 354 18.46 -19.88 -18.37
N ASP A 355 19.68 -19.57 -18.79
CA ASP A 355 20.07 -19.48 -20.21
C ASP A 355 19.86 -20.80 -20.96
N ALA A 356 20.30 -21.92 -20.36
CA ALA A 356 20.09 -23.25 -20.93
C ALA A 356 18.60 -23.58 -21.10
N PHE A 357 17.75 -23.17 -20.15
CA PHE A 357 16.31 -23.36 -20.25
C PHE A 357 15.69 -22.49 -21.36
N VAL A 358 16.00 -21.20 -21.41
CA VAL A 358 15.49 -20.29 -22.46
C VAL A 358 15.87 -20.80 -23.85
N THR A 359 17.13 -21.25 -24.02
CA THR A 359 17.63 -21.77 -25.29
C THR A 359 16.98 -23.10 -25.66
N ARG A 360 16.93 -24.08 -24.75
CA ARG A 360 16.35 -25.39 -24.97
C ARG A 360 14.88 -25.31 -25.33
N GLU A 361 14.12 -24.51 -24.60
CA GLU A 361 12.68 -24.35 -24.79
C GLU A 361 12.34 -23.32 -25.87
N ARG A 362 13.33 -22.64 -26.45
CA ARG A 362 13.16 -21.60 -27.48
C ARG A 362 12.16 -20.54 -27.03
N LEU A 363 12.37 -20.00 -25.82
CA LEU A 363 11.46 -19.01 -25.24
C LEU A 363 11.71 -17.63 -25.84
N ASP A 364 10.62 -16.92 -26.17
CA ASP A 364 10.66 -15.53 -26.57
C ASP A 364 10.74 -14.60 -25.35
N TRP A 365 11.34 -13.43 -25.56
CA TRP A 365 11.34 -12.36 -24.54
C TRP A 365 10.05 -11.54 -24.59
N PRO A 366 9.53 -11.07 -23.45
CA PRO A 366 10.07 -11.24 -22.11
C PRO A 366 9.80 -12.64 -21.54
N VAL A 367 10.63 -13.04 -20.58
CA VAL A 367 10.34 -14.20 -19.70
C VAL A 367 9.86 -13.72 -18.33
N VAL A 368 9.37 -14.62 -17.48
CA VAL A 368 8.87 -14.25 -16.14
C VAL A 368 9.77 -14.88 -15.09
N LEU A 369 10.42 -14.05 -14.29
CA LEU A 369 11.12 -14.48 -13.07
C LEU A 369 10.27 -14.12 -11.84
N LYS A 370 9.97 -15.10 -11.00
CA LYS A 370 9.13 -14.91 -9.82
C LYS A 370 9.58 -15.81 -8.67
N PRO A 371 9.36 -15.44 -7.39
CA PRO A 371 9.60 -16.33 -6.26
C PRO A 371 8.75 -17.59 -6.37
N ASP A 372 9.32 -18.76 -6.05
CA ASP A 372 8.59 -20.02 -6.01
C ASP A 372 7.45 -19.97 -5.00
N VAL A 373 7.72 -19.45 -3.82
CA VAL A 373 6.72 -19.19 -2.78
C VAL A 373 6.51 -17.68 -2.63
N GLY A 374 5.33 -17.18 -2.98
CA GLY A 374 5.01 -15.75 -2.89
C GLY A 374 3.57 -15.48 -3.26
N GLU A 375 3.06 -14.34 -2.82
CA GLU A 375 1.68 -13.92 -3.02
C GLU A 375 1.59 -12.55 -3.66
N ARG A 376 0.47 -12.29 -4.35
CA ARG A 376 0.06 -10.96 -4.85
C ARG A 376 1.08 -10.29 -5.78
N GLY A 377 1.84 -11.09 -6.52
CA GLY A 377 2.81 -10.60 -7.49
C GLY A 377 4.05 -9.95 -6.89
N ALA A 378 4.35 -10.17 -5.59
CA ALA A 378 5.59 -9.69 -4.99
C ALA A 378 6.79 -10.39 -5.63
N GLY A 379 7.83 -9.63 -6.01
CA GLY A 379 9.04 -10.16 -6.61
C GLY A 379 8.89 -10.68 -8.05
N VAL A 380 7.75 -10.46 -8.72
CA VAL A 380 7.58 -10.80 -10.14
C VAL A 380 8.23 -9.73 -10.99
N VAL A 381 9.13 -10.14 -11.85
CA VAL A 381 9.80 -9.30 -12.87
C VAL A 381 9.67 -9.92 -14.25
N PHE A 382 9.75 -9.07 -15.27
CA PHE A 382 9.62 -9.46 -16.68
C PHE A 382 10.89 -9.07 -17.44
N PRO A 383 12.00 -9.82 -17.32
CA PRO A 383 13.21 -9.56 -18.07
C PRO A 383 12.94 -9.61 -19.56
N ARG A 384 13.46 -8.62 -20.30
CA ARG A 384 13.29 -8.49 -21.75
C ARG A 384 14.56 -8.83 -22.51
N SER A 385 15.62 -9.14 -21.78
CA SER A 385 16.90 -9.55 -22.32
C SER A 385 17.63 -10.49 -21.35
N ARG A 386 18.66 -11.15 -21.86
CA ARG A 386 19.56 -11.99 -21.06
C ARG A 386 20.21 -11.20 -19.92
N ASP A 387 20.65 -9.96 -20.19
CA ASP A 387 21.33 -9.14 -19.19
C ASP A 387 20.38 -8.70 -18.08
N GLU A 388 19.14 -8.33 -18.42
CA GLU A 388 18.11 -8.04 -17.44
C GLU A 388 17.77 -9.27 -16.58
N LEU A 389 17.73 -10.48 -17.18
CA LEU A 389 17.50 -11.72 -16.45
C LEU A 389 18.65 -12.01 -15.50
N ALA A 390 19.90 -11.90 -15.94
CA ALA A 390 21.07 -12.11 -15.11
C ALA A 390 21.10 -11.12 -13.92
N ALA A 391 20.82 -9.83 -14.17
CA ALA A 391 20.72 -8.82 -13.13
C ALA A 391 19.59 -9.11 -12.12
N ALA A 392 18.44 -9.57 -12.61
CA ALA A 392 17.31 -9.92 -11.74
C ALA A 392 17.60 -11.17 -10.87
N ILE A 393 18.30 -12.17 -11.42
CA ILE A 393 18.75 -13.36 -10.69
C ILE A 393 19.76 -12.97 -9.61
N ALA A 394 20.74 -12.12 -9.93
CA ALA A 394 21.75 -11.65 -8.98
C ALA A 394 21.17 -10.80 -7.83
N ALA A 395 20.00 -10.19 -8.04
CA ALA A 395 19.34 -9.35 -7.04
C ALA A 395 18.56 -10.14 -5.97
N THR A 396 18.52 -11.47 -6.03
CA THR A 396 17.77 -12.29 -5.06
C THR A 396 18.48 -13.60 -4.74
N ASP A 397 18.52 -13.94 -3.46
CA ASP A 397 19.03 -15.23 -2.94
C ASP A 397 17.89 -16.23 -2.63
N ALA A 398 16.64 -15.87 -2.94
CA ALA A 398 15.49 -16.73 -2.71
C ALA A 398 15.29 -17.75 -3.83
N ASP A 399 14.62 -18.87 -3.49
CA ASP A 399 14.15 -19.82 -4.49
C ASP A 399 13.21 -19.11 -5.47
N ALA A 400 13.53 -19.19 -6.75
CA ALA A 400 12.80 -18.54 -7.83
C ALA A 400 12.37 -19.54 -8.93
N ILE A 401 11.41 -19.13 -9.72
CA ILE A 401 10.96 -19.85 -10.93
C ILE A 401 11.21 -18.92 -12.11
N LEU A 402 11.85 -19.47 -13.15
CA LEU A 402 11.83 -18.89 -14.48
C LEU A 402 10.72 -19.55 -15.27
N GLN A 403 9.79 -18.78 -15.81
CA GLN A 403 8.62 -19.24 -16.51
C GLN A 403 8.49 -18.59 -17.89
N GLU A 404 7.98 -19.33 -18.85
CA GLU A 404 7.52 -18.82 -20.13
C GLU A 404 6.49 -17.69 -19.93
N HIS A 405 6.58 -16.64 -20.72
CA HIS A 405 5.59 -15.57 -20.74
C HIS A 405 4.49 -15.86 -21.76
N ALA A 406 3.24 -15.85 -21.33
CA ALA A 406 2.09 -15.88 -22.23
C ALA A 406 1.52 -14.47 -22.40
N PRO A 407 1.47 -13.92 -23.61
CA PRO A 407 0.76 -12.66 -23.88
C PRO A 407 -0.76 -12.87 -23.88
N GLY A 408 -1.51 -11.77 -23.92
CA GLY A 408 -2.96 -11.78 -24.07
C GLY A 408 -3.75 -11.43 -22.83
N LEU A 409 -5.04 -11.76 -22.87
CA LEU A 409 -6.02 -11.47 -21.84
C LEU A 409 -5.84 -12.39 -20.64
N GLU A 410 -6.04 -11.88 -19.43
CA GLU A 410 -5.87 -12.66 -18.21
C GLU A 410 -7.22 -12.93 -17.55
N PHE A 411 -7.46 -14.22 -17.23
CA PHE A 411 -8.67 -14.66 -16.53
C PHE A 411 -8.31 -15.50 -15.30
N GLY A 412 -9.15 -15.41 -14.27
CA GLY A 412 -9.15 -16.32 -13.13
C GLY A 412 -10.37 -17.24 -13.21
N ILE A 413 -10.16 -18.54 -13.36
CA ILE A 413 -11.24 -19.53 -13.49
C ILE A 413 -11.27 -20.37 -12.23
N PHE A 414 -12.30 -20.25 -11.43
CA PHE A 414 -12.47 -21.01 -10.20
C PHE A 414 -13.26 -22.29 -10.49
N HIS A 415 -12.61 -23.42 -10.22
CA HIS A 415 -13.16 -24.76 -10.44
C HIS A 415 -13.30 -25.51 -9.12
N PHE A 416 -14.32 -26.35 -9.02
CA PHE A 416 -14.46 -27.33 -7.95
C PHE A 416 -15.12 -28.63 -8.46
N ARG A 417 -14.79 -29.75 -7.79
CA ARG A 417 -15.40 -31.05 -8.01
C ARG A 417 -15.54 -31.78 -6.68
N TYR A 418 -16.74 -32.29 -6.39
CA TYR A 418 -16.87 -33.18 -5.25
C TYR A 418 -16.19 -34.53 -5.57
N PRO A 419 -15.53 -35.16 -4.59
CA PRO A 419 -14.83 -36.44 -4.82
C PRO A 419 -15.74 -37.56 -5.34
N GLY A 420 -17.07 -37.49 -5.06
CA GLY A 420 -18.09 -38.41 -5.56
C GLY A 420 -18.55 -38.12 -6.99
N ASP A 421 -18.33 -36.91 -7.50
CA ASP A 421 -18.82 -36.49 -8.81
C ASP A 421 -17.87 -36.90 -9.92
N VAL A 422 -18.45 -37.31 -11.07
CA VAL A 422 -17.70 -37.63 -12.30
C VAL A 422 -17.11 -36.36 -12.89
N HIS A 423 -17.86 -35.26 -12.87
CA HIS A 423 -17.50 -33.99 -13.47
C HIS A 423 -17.45 -32.86 -12.43
N GLY A 424 -16.47 -31.98 -12.59
CA GLY A 424 -16.41 -30.74 -11.86
C GLY A 424 -17.17 -29.61 -12.54
N ARG A 425 -17.15 -28.42 -11.92
CA ARG A 425 -17.90 -27.25 -12.39
C ARG A 425 -17.05 -26.00 -12.22
N ILE A 426 -17.20 -25.06 -13.14
CA ILE A 426 -16.68 -23.71 -12.95
C ILE A 426 -17.59 -23.00 -11.94
N PHE A 427 -17.03 -22.59 -10.81
CA PHE A 427 -17.71 -21.79 -9.80
C PHE A 427 -17.86 -20.35 -10.25
N SER A 428 -16.77 -19.76 -10.75
CA SER A 428 -16.75 -18.38 -11.22
C SER A 428 -15.62 -18.15 -12.24
N ILE A 429 -15.80 -17.13 -13.07
CA ILE A 429 -14.76 -16.61 -13.96
C ILE A 429 -14.56 -15.13 -13.62
N THR A 430 -13.30 -14.70 -13.54
CA THR A 430 -12.90 -13.30 -13.33
C THR A 430 -12.07 -12.85 -14.51
N GLU A 431 -12.48 -11.80 -15.19
CA GLU A 431 -11.64 -11.09 -16.14
C GLU A 431 -10.74 -10.11 -15.40
N LYS A 432 -9.42 -10.18 -15.63
CA LYS A 432 -8.44 -9.29 -14.98
C LYS A 432 -7.98 -8.23 -15.98
N ILE A 433 -8.28 -6.97 -15.67
CA ILE A 433 -7.94 -5.83 -16.52
C ILE A 433 -6.86 -5.00 -15.84
N LEU A 434 -5.79 -4.74 -16.55
CA LEU A 434 -4.74 -3.84 -16.09
C LEU A 434 -5.21 -2.39 -16.27
N PRO A 435 -5.28 -1.57 -15.18
CA PRO A 435 -5.66 -0.17 -15.30
C PRO A 435 -4.62 0.60 -16.09
N THR A 436 -5.10 1.47 -16.97
CA THR A 436 -4.27 2.33 -17.80
C THR A 436 -4.72 3.78 -17.66
N VAL A 437 -3.83 4.73 -17.95
CA VAL A 437 -4.18 6.12 -18.24
C VAL A 437 -3.76 6.45 -19.66
N THR A 438 -4.53 7.32 -20.32
CA THR A 438 -4.24 7.74 -21.69
C THR A 438 -3.82 9.20 -21.70
N GLY A 439 -2.68 9.49 -22.31
CA GLY A 439 -2.18 10.83 -22.50
C GLY A 439 -3.11 11.68 -23.34
N ASP A 440 -3.18 12.97 -23.05
CA ASP A 440 -3.90 13.98 -23.80
C ASP A 440 -2.99 15.08 -24.38
N GLY A 441 -1.67 14.92 -24.21
CA GLY A 441 -0.68 15.90 -24.64
C GLY A 441 -0.61 17.16 -23.76
N ARG A 442 -1.30 17.19 -22.62
CA ARG A 442 -1.40 18.37 -21.74
C ARG A 442 -1.18 18.05 -20.27
N ARG A 443 -1.85 17.01 -19.76
CA ARG A 443 -1.79 16.62 -18.34
C ARG A 443 -0.58 15.76 -18.07
N THR A 444 -0.01 15.95 -16.89
CA THR A 444 1.07 15.11 -16.38
C THR A 444 0.57 13.72 -15.97
N VAL A 445 1.47 12.75 -15.87
CA VAL A 445 1.16 11.41 -15.37
C VAL A 445 0.47 11.48 -14.00
N GLU A 446 0.93 12.38 -13.11
CA GLU A 446 0.27 12.59 -11.81
C GLU A 446 -1.18 13.06 -11.98
N GLU A 447 -1.44 14.05 -12.83
CA GLU A 447 -2.78 14.59 -13.06
C GLU A 447 -3.70 13.53 -13.68
N LEU A 448 -3.22 12.77 -14.66
CA LEU A 448 -3.99 11.68 -15.27
C LEU A 448 -4.38 10.61 -14.24
N ILE A 449 -3.45 10.22 -13.36
CA ILE A 449 -3.73 9.25 -12.27
C ILE A 449 -4.74 9.81 -11.26
N LEU A 450 -4.61 11.09 -10.90
CA LEU A 450 -5.48 11.73 -9.92
C LEU A 450 -6.88 12.00 -10.47
N ASP A 451 -7.00 12.25 -11.76
CA ASP A 451 -8.29 12.54 -12.40
C ASP A 451 -9.05 11.27 -12.76
N ASP A 452 -8.38 10.14 -12.94
CA ASP A 452 -9.05 8.86 -13.15
C ASP A 452 -9.84 8.43 -11.91
N GLU A 453 -11.07 7.98 -12.13
CA GLU A 453 -12.01 7.66 -11.05
C GLU A 453 -11.60 6.49 -10.17
N ARG A 454 -10.88 5.52 -10.74
CA ARG A 454 -10.44 4.33 -10.03
C ARG A 454 -8.99 4.45 -9.59
N ALA A 455 -8.10 4.96 -10.46
CA ALA A 455 -6.70 5.13 -10.15
C ALA A 455 -6.49 6.06 -8.93
N VAL A 456 -7.33 7.08 -8.75
CA VAL A 456 -7.28 7.97 -7.57
C VAL A 456 -7.50 7.21 -6.25
N CYS A 457 -8.26 6.11 -6.26
CA CYS A 457 -8.41 5.26 -5.07
C CYS A 457 -7.10 4.58 -4.67
N MET A 458 -6.22 4.33 -5.64
CA MET A 458 -4.90 3.71 -5.47
C MET A 458 -3.75 4.71 -5.73
N ALA A 459 -4.04 6.02 -5.71
CA ALA A 459 -3.11 7.08 -6.09
C ALA A 459 -1.75 6.97 -5.38
N ARG A 460 -1.71 6.60 -4.08
CA ARG A 460 -0.45 6.42 -3.35
C ARG A 460 0.45 5.36 -3.98
N THR A 461 -0.14 4.23 -4.37
CA THR A 461 0.58 3.11 -5.00
C THR A 461 1.07 3.51 -6.39
N HIS A 462 0.19 4.09 -7.21
CA HIS A 462 0.56 4.49 -8.57
C HIS A 462 1.58 5.62 -8.59
N LEU A 463 1.37 6.68 -7.80
CA LEU A 463 2.31 7.81 -7.71
C LEU A 463 3.68 7.42 -7.12
N ALA A 464 3.74 6.39 -6.27
CA ALA A 464 5.02 5.86 -5.81
C ALA A 464 5.75 5.10 -6.93
N ARG A 465 5.02 4.34 -7.75
CA ARG A 465 5.58 3.61 -8.90
C ARG A 465 6.16 4.55 -9.97
N PHE A 466 5.45 5.64 -10.26
CA PHE A 466 5.83 6.62 -11.26
C PHE A 466 6.50 7.86 -10.64
N ALA A 467 7.23 7.69 -9.51
CA ALA A 467 7.85 8.81 -8.79
C ALA A 467 8.74 9.67 -9.69
N ASP A 468 9.50 9.04 -10.56
CA ASP A 468 10.47 9.69 -11.46
C ASP A 468 9.82 10.25 -12.76
N ARG A 469 8.56 9.89 -13.04
CA ARG A 469 7.80 10.26 -14.24
C ARG A 469 6.54 11.08 -13.94
N ARG A 470 6.37 11.57 -12.72
CA ARG A 470 5.14 12.27 -12.29
C ARG A 470 4.82 13.50 -13.13
N ASP A 471 5.87 14.26 -13.44
CA ASP A 471 5.77 15.54 -14.14
C ASP A 471 5.85 15.36 -15.67
N GLU A 472 5.95 14.12 -16.16
CA GLU A 472 5.97 13.78 -17.58
C GLU A 472 4.58 14.00 -18.19
N VAL A 473 4.52 14.74 -19.29
CA VAL A 473 3.30 14.91 -20.10
C VAL A 473 3.30 13.84 -21.18
N LEU A 474 2.33 12.92 -21.12
CA LEU A 474 2.20 11.86 -22.12
C LEU A 474 1.61 12.43 -23.42
N PRO A 475 2.17 12.08 -24.58
CA PRO A 475 1.58 12.38 -25.87
C PRO A 475 0.11 11.97 -25.97
N ALA A 476 -0.68 12.71 -26.73
CA ALA A 476 -2.08 12.40 -26.96
C ALA A 476 -2.25 10.98 -27.55
N GLY A 477 -3.11 10.17 -26.95
CA GLY A 477 -3.36 8.79 -27.35
C GLY A 477 -2.36 7.76 -26.81
N GLN A 478 -1.25 8.17 -26.19
CA GLN A 478 -0.31 7.22 -25.57
C GLN A 478 -0.95 6.58 -24.34
N VAL A 479 -1.01 5.25 -24.34
CA VAL A 479 -1.53 4.47 -23.22
C VAL A 479 -0.39 4.07 -22.29
N LEU A 480 -0.52 4.41 -21.00
CA LEU A 480 0.42 4.03 -19.94
C LEU A 480 -0.24 3.02 -18.98
N PRO A 481 0.20 1.76 -18.94
CA PRO A 481 -0.25 0.81 -17.94
C PRO A 481 0.20 1.22 -16.54
N LEU A 482 -0.74 1.28 -15.59
CA LEU A 482 -0.44 1.64 -14.20
C LEU A 482 0.14 0.47 -13.39
N VAL A 483 -0.10 -0.77 -13.84
CA VAL A 483 0.42 -1.99 -13.23
C VAL A 483 0.79 -3.00 -14.32
N GLU A 484 1.70 -3.91 -14.02
CA GLU A 484 2.12 -4.99 -14.94
C GLU A 484 1.59 -6.37 -14.51
N VAL A 485 1.16 -6.49 -13.26
CA VAL A 485 0.67 -7.75 -12.69
C VAL A 485 -0.79 -7.60 -12.31
N GLY A 486 -1.64 -8.52 -12.77
CA GLY A 486 -3.08 -8.52 -12.55
C GLY A 486 -3.50 -8.84 -11.12
N THR A 487 -3.04 -8.06 -10.11
CA THR A 487 -3.45 -8.23 -8.72
C THR A 487 -4.27 -7.04 -8.22
N HIS A 488 -5.36 -7.32 -7.50
CA HIS A 488 -6.24 -6.30 -6.95
C HIS A 488 -5.51 -5.34 -6.00
N SER A 489 -4.60 -5.84 -5.19
CA SER A 489 -3.80 -5.03 -4.25
C SER A 489 -2.87 -4.02 -4.93
N ARG A 490 -2.57 -4.20 -6.22
CA ARG A 490 -1.80 -3.27 -7.04
C ARG A 490 -2.67 -2.37 -7.91
N GLY A 491 -4.01 -2.57 -7.91
CA GLY A 491 -4.97 -1.74 -8.61
C GLY A 491 -5.63 -2.39 -9.83
N ALA A 492 -5.28 -3.65 -10.19
CA ALA A 492 -5.97 -4.35 -11.26
C ALA A 492 -7.49 -4.38 -11.04
N VAL A 493 -8.24 -4.25 -12.10
CA VAL A 493 -9.70 -4.30 -12.09
C VAL A 493 -10.11 -5.75 -12.32
N PHE A 494 -10.94 -6.27 -11.42
CA PHE A 494 -11.53 -7.58 -11.57
C PHE A 494 -12.98 -7.40 -12.01
N ARG A 495 -13.33 -7.98 -13.15
CA ARG A 495 -14.69 -7.99 -13.66
C ARG A 495 -15.28 -9.38 -13.58
N ASP A 496 -16.59 -9.46 -13.44
CA ASP A 496 -17.30 -10.70 -13.61
C ASP A 496 -17.17 -11.17 -15.07
N GLY A 497 -16.54 -12.32 -15.23
CA GLY A 497 -16.30 -12.99 -16.53
C GLY A 497 -17.28 -14.12 -16.78
N GLY A 498 -18.38 -14.23 -16.03
CA GLY A 498 -19.38 -15.29 -16.16
C GLY A 498 -19.94 -15.47 -17.57
N TRP A 499 -19.90 -14.41 -18.38
CA TRP A 499 -20.26 -14.43 -19.80
C TRP A 499 -19.35 -15.35 -20.65
N ALA A 500 -18.12 -15.62 -20.24
CA ALA A 500 -17.19 -16.53 -20.93
C ALA A 500 -17.42 -18.02 -20.60
N ARG A 501 -18.34 -18.33 -19.69
CA ARG A 501 -18.63 -19.69 -19.29
C ARG A 501 -19.40 -20.42 -20.39
N THR A 502 -18.77 -21.42 -20.99
CA THR A 502 -19.36 -22.29 -22.00
C THR A 502 -19.18 -23.76 -21.59
N PRO A 503 -19.98 -24.69 -22.14
CA PRO A 503 -19.78 -26.11 -21.92
C PRO A 503 -18.38 -26.58 -22.37
N ALA A 504 -17.84 -26.00 -23.45
CA ALA A 504 -16.51 -26.33 -23.96
C ALA A 504 -15.40 -25.94 -22.99
N LEU A 505 -15.45 -24.67 -22.44
CA LEU A 505 -14.50 -24.23 -21.44
C LEU A 505 -14.61 -25.04 -20.15
N GLU A 506 -15.85 -25.35 -19.72
CA GLU A 506 -16.08 -26.15 -18.52
C GLU A 506 -15.51 -27.55 -18.65
N ALA A 507 -15.74 -28.21 -19.82
CA ALA A 507 -15.18 -29.51 -20.11
C ALA A 507 -13.64 -29.51 -20.17
N ALA A 508 -13.04 -28.46 -20.76
CA ALA A 508 -11.57 -28.33 -20.83
C ALA A 508 -10.95 -28.18 -19.41
N ILE A 509 -11.48 -27.27 -18.59
CA ILE A 509 -10.99 -27.06 -17.23
C ILE A 509 -11.22 -28.30 -16.35
N ASP A 510 -12.39 -28.97 -16.47
CA ASP A 510 -12.66 -30.21 -15.74
C ASP A 510 -11.70 -31.34 -16.18
N GLY A 511 -11.45 -31.45 -17.49
CA GLY A 511 -10.50 -32.41 -18.03
C GLY A 511 -9.09 -32.21 -17.47
N ILE A 512 -8.59 -30.99 -17.43
CA ILE A 512 -7.30 -30.61 -16.82
C ILE A 512 -7.30 -30.97 -15.34
N SER A 513 -8.34 -30.57 -14.61
CA SER A 513 -8.46 -30.79 -13.16
C SER A 513 -8.48 -32.28 -12.79
N ARG A 514 -9.11 -33.13 -13.61
CA ARG A 514 -9.17 -34.58 -13.38
C ARG A 514 -7.84 -35.27 -13.65
N ARG A 515 -7.05 -34.76 -14.61
CA ARG A 515 -5.70 -35.29 -14.87
C ARG A 515 -4.67 -34.90 -13.81
N TYR A 516 -4.98 -33.91 -12.95
CA TYR A 516 -4.20 -33.62 -11.76
C TYR A 516 -4.81 -34.33 -10.54
N ASP A 517 -4.46 -35.62 -10.40
CA ASP A 517 -5.05 -36.44 -9.34
C ASP A 517 -4.90 -35.83 -7.96
N GLY A 518 -5.97 -35.88 -7.15
CA GLY A 518 -6.01 -35.24 -5.82
C GLY A 518 -6.26 -33.73 -5.83
N PHE A 519 -6.55 -33.11 -6.98
CA PHE A 519 -7.03 -31.72 -7.05
C PHE A 519 -8.55 -31.66 -7.22
N PHE A 520 -9.23 -30.91 -6.35
CA PHE A 520 -10.69 -30.80 -6.31
C PHE A 520 -11.23 -29.38 -6.22
N PHE A 521 -10.40 -28.40 -5.87
CA PHE A 521 -10.86 -27.06 -5.55
C PHE A 521 -9.75 -26.02 -5.72
N GLY A 522 -9.99 -24.99 -6.52
CA GLY A 522 -9.03 -23.91 -6.68
C GLY A 522 -9.30 -23.01 -7.87
N ARG A 523 -8.44 -22.02 -8.04
CA ARG A 523 -8.51 -21.05 -9.14
C ARG A 523 -7.30 -21.17 -10.04
N TYR A 524 -7.58 -21.40 -11.31
CA TYR A 524 -6.63 -21.27 -12.40
C TYR A 524 -6.51 -19.81 -12.80
N ASP A 525 -5.31 -19.28 -12.79
CA ASP A 525 -5.00 -18.00 -13.43
C ASP A 525 -4.45 -18.33 -14.83
N VAL A 526 -5.18 -17.91 -15.87
CA VAL A 526 -4.89 -18.28 -17.26
C VAL A 526 -4.70 -17.05 -18.13
N ARG A 527 -3.91 -17.20 -19.19
CA ARG A 527 -3.80 -16.20 -20.26
C ARG A 527 -4.23 -16.81 -21.60
N VAL A 528 -4.86 -15.99 -22.42
CA VAL A 528 -5.41 -16.40 -23.70
C VAL A 528 -5.26 -15.28 -24.73
N PRO A 529 -4.92 -15.60 -26.01
CA PRO A 529 -4.77 -14.59 -27.05
C PRO A 529 -6.07 -13.82 -27.33
N CYS A 530 -7.20 -14.53 -27.36
CA CYS A 530 -8.51 -13.92 -27.61
C CYS A 530 -9.62 -14.63 -26.84
N VAL A 531 -10.74 -13.94 -26.68
CA VAL A 531 -11.92 -14.46 -25.97
C VAL A 531 -12.52 -15.67 -26.66
N GLY A 532 -12.48 -15.72 -28.00
CA GLY A 532 -13.01 -16.84 -28.80
C GLY A 532 -12.34 -18.17 -28.42
N ASP A 533 -11.03 -18.17 -28.28
CA ASP A 533 -10.26 -19.34 -27.87
C ASP A 533 -10.63 -19.81 -26.48
N LEU A 534 -10.76 -18.85 -25.53
CA LEU A 534 -11.19 -19.13 -24.15
C LEU A 534 -12.56 -19.82 -24.13
N THR A 535 -13.54 -19.23 -24.81
CA THR A 535 -14.91 -19.77 -24.85
C THR A 535 -15.01 -21.11 -25.59
N ALA A 536 -14.12 -21.35 -26.52
CA ALA A 536 -13.98 -22.65 -27.20
C ALA A 536 -13.23 -23.70 -26.38
N GLY A 537 -12.66 -23.34 -25.23
CA GLY A 537 -11.97 -24.26 -24.33
C GLY A 537 -10.57 -24.66 -24.76
N HIS A 538 -9.92 -23.86 -25.62
CA HIS A 538 -8.57 -24.11 -26.11
C HIS A 538 -7.73 -22.81 -26.14
N GLY A 539 -6.45 -22.93 -26.56
CA GLY A 539 -5.57 -21.75 -26.76
C GLY A 539 -5.19 -20.97 -25.51
N PHE A 540 -5.72 -21.27 -24.34
CA PHE A 540 -5.32 -20.66 -23.08
C PHE A 540 -4.14 -21.38 -22.45
N ARG A 541 -3.35 -20.64 -21.66
CA ARG A 541 -2.19 -21.15 -20.94
C ARG A 541 -2.32 -20.84 -19.44
N ILE A 542 -2.08 -21.86 -18.61
CA ILE A 542 -2.13 -21.75 -17.14
C ILE A 542 -0.85 -21.11 -16.64
N VAL A 543 -0.99 -19.96 -16.02
CA VAL A 543 0.09 -19.18 -15.39
C VAL A 543 0.34 -19.65 -13.97
N GLU A 544 -0.74 -19.97 -13.25
CA GLU A 544 -0.73 -20.33 -11.84
C GLU A 544 -2.01 -21.10 -11.48
N LEU A 545 -1.91 -22.02 -10.51
CA LEU A 545 -3.05 -22.64 -9.86
C LEU A 545 -2.97 -22.37 -8.37
N ASN A 546 -4.03 -21.83 -7.81
CA ASN A 546 -4.17 -21.49 -6.39
C ASN A 546 -5.17 -22.44 -5.72
N GLY A 547 -4.77 -23.07 -4.60
CA GLY A 547 -5.58 -24.05 -3.86
C GLY A 547 -6.60 -23.44 -2.91
N LEU A 548 -6.65 -23.95 -1.67
CA LEU A 548 -7.64 -23.64 -0.63
C LEU A 548 -7.88 -22.14 -0.39
N THR A 549 -6.82 -21.33 -0.37
CA THR A 549 -6.91 -19.88 -0.13
C THR A 549 -7.18 -19.08 -1.41
N ALA A 550 -7.38 -19.75 -2.54
CA ALA A 550 -7.89 -19.12 -3.74
C ALA A 550 -9.23 -18.43 -3.44
N GLU A 551 -9.49 -17.34 -4.11
CA GLU A 551 -10.70 -16.55 -3.93
C GLU A 551 -11.44 -16.40 -5.26
N ALA A 552 -12.77 -16.44 -5.19
CA ALA A 552 -13.64 -16.15 -6.32
C ALA A 552 -13.63 -14.63 -6.60
N THR A 553 -12.57 -14.15 -7.23
CA THR A 553 -12.22 -12.73 -7.31
C THR A 553 -13.17 -11.86 -8.15
N HIS A 554 -14.13 -12.47 -8.89
CA HIS A 554 -15.21 -11.74 -9.55
C HIS A 554 -16.06 -10.92 -8.57
N VAL A 555 -16.07 -11.28 -7.28
CA VAL A 555 -16.77 -10.51 -6.24
C VAL A 555 -16.29 -9.05 -6.18
N TYR A 556 -15.04 -8.78 -6.57
CA TYR A 556 -14.48 -7.43 -6.64
C TYR A 556 -14.89 -6.65 -7.90
N HIS A 557 -15.85 -7.16 -8.68
CA HIS A 557 -16.43 -6.43 -9.79
C HIS A 557 -16.97 -5.08 -9.30
N PRO A 558 -16.62 -3.96 -9.96
CA PRO A 558 -17.07 -2.64 -9.54
C PRO A 558 -18.59 -2.57 -9.42
N GLY A 559 -19.07 -2.15 -8.25
CA GLY A 559 -20.52 -2.06 -7.99
C GLY A 559 -21.16 -3.31 -7.39
N THR A 560 -20.43 -4.41 -7.22
CA THR A 560 -20.96 -5.59 -6.51
C THR A 560 -21.39 -5.24 -5.08
N PRO A 561 -22.64 -5.53 -4.69
CA PRO A 561 -23.07 -5.30 -3.32
C PRO A 561 -22.29 -6.17 -2.33
N LEU A 562 -21.89 -5.62 -1.19
CA LEU A 562 -21.12 -6.32 -0.15
C LEU A 562 -21.79 -7.65 0.29
N ARG A 563 -23.12 -7.63 0.41
CA ARG A 563 -23.91 -8.84 0.75
C ARG A 563 -23.79 -9.96 -0.30
N ALA A 564 -23.68 -9.59 -1.59
CA ALA A 564 -23.50 -10.55 -2.67
C ALA A 564 -22.08 -11.15 -2.61
N ALA A 565 -21.08 -10.33 -2.36
CA ALA A 565 -19.71 -10.79 -2.17
C ALA A 565 -19.60 -11.79 -1.00
N TYR A 566 -20.17 -11.48 0.16
CA TYR A 566 -20.16 -12.41 1.29
C TYR A 566 -20.92 -13.70 1.01
N ARG A 567 -22.04 -13.67 0.29
CA ARG A 567 -22.77 -14.87 -0.10
C ARG A 567 -21.90 -15.82 -0.92
N VAL A 568 -21.20 -15.28 -1.91
CA VAL A 568 -20.29 -16.06 -2.77
C VAL A 568 -19.14 -16.65 -1.94
N LEU A 569 -18.51 -15.85 -1.08
CA LEU A 569 -17.38 -16.33 -0.27
C LEU A 569 -17.81 -17.35 0.80
N PHE A 570 -18.98 -17.19 1.39
CA PHE A 570 -19.55 -18.21 2.30
C PHE A 570 -19.83 -19.52 1.58
N GLU A 571 -20.41 -19.44 0.38
CA GLU A 571 -20.65 -20.62 -0.45
C GLU A 571 -19.35 -21.31 -0.84
N GLN A 572 -18.34 -20.54 -1.24
CA GLN A 572 -17.00 -21.05 -1.54
C GLN A 572 -16.43 -21.85 -0.35
N TRP A 573 -16.47 -21.30 0.86
CA TRP A 573 -15.97 -21.99 2.04
C TRP A 573 -16.83 -23.21 2.42
N ARG A 574 -18.14 -23.15 2.23
CA ARG A 574 -19.04 -24.28 2.43
C ARG A 574 -18.66 -25.45 1.51
N ILE A 575 -18.41 -25.18 0.22
CA ILE A 575 -17.94 -26.16 -0.74
C ILE A 575 -16.60 -26.76 -0.32
N ALA A 576 -15.62 -25.92 0.06
CA ALA A 576 -14.30 -26.37 0.49
C ALA A 576 -14.38 -27.34 1.69
N PHE A 577 -15.20 -27.03 2.70
CA PHE A 577 -15.41 -27.92 3.84
C PHE A 577 -16.08 -29.23 3.46
N ALA A 578 -17.08 -29.19 2.55
CA ALA A 578 -17.78 -30.39 2.10
C ALA A 578 -16.84 -31.32 1.33
N ILE A 579 -16.06 -30.79 0.36
CA ILE A 579 -15.07 -31.57 -0.39
C ILE A 579 -14.02 -32.16 0.56
N ALA A 580 -13.52 -31.37 1.50
CA ALA A 580 -12.53 -31.85 2.46
C ALA A 580 -13.07 -32.94 3.38
N ALA A 581 -14.36 -32.88 3.74
CA ALA A 581 -15.01 -33.92 4.54
C ALA A 581 -15.13 -35.23 3.75
N GLU A 582 -15.49 -35.16 2.46
CA GLU A 582 -15.55 -36.35 1.60
C GLU A 582 -14.14 -36.92 1.34
N ASN A 583 -13.13 -36.07 1.09
CA ASN A 583 -11.74 -36.53 0.96
C ASN A 583 -11.25 -37.22 2.24
N ARG A 584 -11.57 -36.66 3.42
CA ARG A 584 -11.26 -37.30 4.70
C ARG A 584 -11.92 -38.66 4.84
N ALA A 585 -13.17 -38.81 4.43
CA ALA A 585 -13.86 -40.10 4.45
C ALA A 585 -13.21 -41.12 3.50
N ARG A 586 -12.52 -40.66 2.46
CA ARG A 586 -11.74 -41.47 1.51
C ARG A 586 -10.27 -41.68 1.93
N GLY A 587 -9.89 -41.26 3.15
CA GLY A 587 -8.56 -41.50 3.72
C GLY A 587 -7.60 -40.32 3.67
N ALA A 588 -7.96 -39.18 3.06
CA ALA A 588 -7.12 -37.98 3.09
C ALA A 588 -7.02 -37.44 4.54
N LYS A 589 -5.80 -37.10 4.96
CA LYS A 589 -5.54 -36.62 6.33
C LYS A 589 -5.45 -35.10 6.33
N PRO A 590 -6.33 -34.38 7.06
CA PRO A 590 -6.15 -32.96 7.29
C PRO A 590 -4.82 -32.70 8.02
N ALA A 591 -4.18 -31.58 7.70
CA ALA A 591 -2.95 -31.19 8.38
C ALA A 591 -3.20 -31.00 9.88
N THR A 592 -2.25 -31.42 10.71
CA THR A 592 -2.28 -31.12 12.15
C THR A 592 -2.02 -29.63 12.39
N LEU A 593 -2.45 -29.09 13.52
CA LEU A 593 -2.15 -27.70 13.91
C LEU A 593 -0.64 -27.40 13.92
N ARG A 594 0.18 -28.38 14.29
CA ARG A 594 1.64 -28.25 14.27
C ARG A 594 2.20 -28.16 12.85
N GLU A 595 1.68 -28.95 11.91
CA GLU A 595 2.03 -28.89 10.50
C GLU A 595 1.58 -27.59 9.88
N LEU A 596 0.35 -27.16 10.14
CA LEU A 596 -0.16 -25.89 9.67
C LEU A 596 0.68 -24.71 10.18
N ALA A 597 1.05 -24.72 11.47
CA ALA A 597 1.94 -23.71 12.04
C ALA A 597 3.34 -23.74 11.42
N ARG A 598 3.85 -24.94 11.05
CA ARG A 598 5.12 -25.07 10.31
C ARG A 598 5.02 -24.50 8.90
N LEU A 599 3.95 -24.81 8.17
CA LEU A 599 3.71 -24.27 6.82
C LEU A 599 3.64 -22.73 6.84
N VAL A 600 2.86 -22.16 7.73
CA VAL A 600 2.75 -20.69 7.88
C VAL A 600 4.09 -20.06 8.25
N ARG A 601 4.87 -20.66 9.15
CA ARG A 601 6.21 -20.15 9.50
C ARG A 601 7.17 -20.22 8.32
N ARG A 602 7.20 -21.34 7.57
CA ARG A 602 8.01 -21.47 6.36
C ARG A 602 7.61 -20.45 5.29
N ALA A 603 6.31 -20.29 5.03
CA ALA A 603 5.81 -19.30 4.09
C ALA A 603 6.21 -17.87 4.49
N ARG A 604 6.10 -17.51 5.77
CA ARG A 604 6.54 -16.20 6.28
C ARG A 604 8.06 -16.00 6.16
N ARG A 605 8.85 -17.03 6.40
CA ARG A 605 10.31 -16.98 6.27
C ARG A 605 10.69 -16.77 4.80
N ARG A 606 10.23 -17.61 3.88
CA ARG A 606 10.49 -17.51 2.44
C ARG A 606 10.02 -16.17 1.85
N ARG A 607 8.89 -15.65 2.35
CA ARG A 607 8.41 -14.31 1.96
C ARG A 607 9.36 -13.20 2.41
N ARG A 608 10.01 -13.33 3.57
CA ARG A 608 11.00 -12.35 4.04
C ARG A 608 12.30 -12.43 3.23
N GLU A 609 12.72 -13.62 2.86
CA GLU A 609 13.90 -13.88 2.04
C GLU A 609 13.69 -13.43 0.58
N GLY A 610 12.49 -13.53 0.02
CA GLY A 610 12.15 -13.13 -1.35
C GLY A 610 11.73 -11.67 -1.53
N ASP A 611 11.61 -10.88 -0.46
CA ASP A 611 11.28 -9.45 -0.53
C ASP A 611 12.46 -8.61 -0.03
N PRO A 612 13.27 -8.04 -0.94
CA PRO A 612 14.45 -7.25 -0.58
C PRO A 612 14.13 -6.04 0.30
N ASN A 613 12.85 -5.62 0.38
CA ASN A 613 12.43 -4.50 1.23
C ASN A 613 12.10 -4.90 2.68
N VAL A 614 12.09 -6.19 3.04
CA VAL A 614 11.83 -6.66 4.41
C VAL A 614 13.11 -6.68 5.25
N VAL A 615 14.30 -6.80 4.63
CA VAL A 615 15.59 -6.89 5.34
C VAL A 615 16.02 -5.54 5.93
N GLU A 616 15.56 -4.42 5.39
CA GLU A 616 15.89 -3.09 5.93
C GLU A 616 14.96 -2.59 7.06
N SER A 617 14.00 -3.40 7.50
CA SER A 617 13.00 -3.01 8.52
C SER A 617 13.14 -3.72 9.87
N THR A 618 14.20 -4.52 10.10
CA THR A 618 14.65 -4.99 11.41
C THR A 618 15.84 -4.15 11.86
#